data_10e102e6003c8f88792304636eb993e4
#
_entry.id   10e102e6003c8f88792304636eb993e4
#
_cell.length_a   1.000
_cell.length_b   1.000
_cell.length_c   1.000
_cell.angle_alpha   90.00
_cell.angle_beta   90.00
_cell.angle_gamma   90.00
#
_symmetry.space_group_name_H-M   'P 1'
#
loop_
_entity.id
_entity.type
_entity.pdbx_description
1 polymer ?
#
loop_
_entity_poly.entity_id
_entity_poly.type
_entity_poly.pdbx_seq_one_letter_code
_entity_poly.pdbx_strand_id
1 'polypeptide(L)'
;LAGLDTDENKLENDFDRLVGRILRTNMYYFMFRDFQPRNIIIQDGEVYFINYQKGCRGPLQYDVASLLYDIMVQIPNEQKEELLEYYIEELGHYAPGEVTGFRELYYPIVLVRLLQMMGTLGLRGLHGLEHRFSTPIIPGLQEILYLFKNGKLGEDYPELQRVINMAFYTYFEPLPF
;
A
#
# COMPACT_ATOMS: atom_id res chain seq x y z
N LEU A 1 -18.76 -5.39 -2.26
CA LEU A 1 -18.78 -4.42 -1.19
C LEU A 1 -20.11 -3.72 -1.13
N ALA A 2 -20.86 -3.99 -0.10
CA ALA A 2 -22.17 -3.50 0.30
C ALA A 2 -22.71 -2.26 -0.43
N GLY A 3 -23.24 -2.42 -1.68
CA GLY A 3 -24.14 -1.42 -2.26
C GLY A 3 -23.56 -0.04 -2.57
N LEU A 4 -22.24 0.12 -2.68
CA LEU A 4 -21.66 1.36 -3.18
C LEU A 4 -21.97 1.49 -4.66
N ASP A 5 -22.55 2.63 -5.05
CA ASP A 5 -22.77 2.97 -6.46
C ASP A 5 -21.41 3.22 -7.14
N THR A 6 -21.00 2.31 -8.02
CA THR A 6 -19.72 2.37 -8.72
C THR A 6 -19.92 2.30 -10.23
N ASP A 7 -19.25 3.17 -10.96
CA ASP A 7 -19.13 3.07 -12.42
C ASP A 7 -17.99 2.09 -12.74
N GLU A 8 -18.34 0.82 -12.96
CA GLU A 8 -17.36 -0.25 -13.17
C GLU A 8 -16.41 0.05 -14.34
N ASN A 9 -16.90 0.64 -15.44
CA ASN A 9 -16.06 0.96 -16.59
C ASN A 9 -15.02 2.06 -16.26
N LYS A 10 -15.42 3.08 -15.51
CA LYS A 10 -14.48 4.13 -15.09
C LYS A 10 -13.48 3.60 -14.08
N LEU A 11 -13.92 2.75 -13.16
CA LEU A 11 -13.03 2.11 -12.19
C LEU A 11 -12.00 1.20 -12.87
N GLU A 12 -12.43 0.39 -13.85
CA GLU A 12 -11.53 -0.42 -14.66
C GLU A 12 -10.49 0.43 -15.40
N ASN A 13 -10.91 1.53 -16.03
CA ASN A 13 -9.99 2.47 -16.66
C ASN A 13 -8.96 3.06 -15.69
N ASP A 14 -9.37 3.39 -14.45
CA ASP A 14 -8.43 3.86 -13.43
C ASP A 14 -7.41 2.79 -13.05
N PHE A 15 -7.86 1.53 -12.90
CA PHE A 15 -6.97 0.40 -12.64
C PHE A 15 -6.02 0.10 -13.81
N ASP A 16 -6.51 0.15 -15.04
CA ASP A 16 -5.67 -0.08 -16.24
C ASP A 16 -4.54 0.94 -16.34
N ARG A 17 -4.83 2.22 -16.05
CA ARG A 17 -3.81 3.27 -16.00
C ARG A 17 -2.81 3.03 -14.87
N LEU A 18 -3.27 2.68 -13.67
CA LEU A 18 -2.41 2.38 -12.53
C LEU A 18 -1.50 1.17 -12.82
N VAL A 19 -2.05 0.09 -13.36
CA VAL A 19 -1.31 -1.12 -13.77
C VAL A 19 -0.30 -0.77 -14.86
N GLY A 20 -0.71 -0.02 -15.89
CA GLY A 20 0.17 0.40 -16.98
C GLY A 20 1.38 1.21 -16.50
N ARG A 21 1.24 2.02 -15.43
CA ARG A 21 2.37 2.70 -14.79
C ARG A 21 3.29 1.73 -14.07
N ILE A 22 2.73 0.86 -13.24
CA ILE A 22 3.50 -0.07 -12.41
C ILE A 22 4.29 -1.05 -13.27
N LEU A 23 3.76 -1.48 -14.40
CA LEU A 23 4.46 -2.36 -15.34
C LEU A 23 5.73 -1.75 -15.97
N ARG A 24 5.96 -0.43 -15.80
CA ARG A 24 7.23 0.22 -16.19
C ARG A 24 8.35 0.00 -15.18
N THR A 25 8.04 -0.54 -14.01
CA THR A 25 9.02 -0.81 -12.96
C THR A 25 9.90 -1.99 -13.33
N ASN A 26 11.17 -1.96 -12.92
CA ASN A 26 12.04 -3.11 -13.03
C ASN A 26 11.59 -4.22 -12.07
N MET A 27 11.17 -5.35 -12.63
CA MET A 27 10.60 -6.50 -11.89
C MET A 27 11.65 -7.60 -11.61
N TYR A 28 12.93 -7.33 -11.77
CA TYR A 28 13.98 -8.37 -11.69
C TYR A 28 14.71 -8.44 -10.35
N TYR A 29 14.26 -7.71 -9.34
CA TYR A 29 14.82 -7.75 -8.00
C TYR A 29 14.18 -8.83 -7.15
N PHE A 30 14.87 -9.25 -6.10
CA PHE A 30 14.27 -10.11 -5.08
C PHE A 30 13.24 -9.28 -4.30
N MET A 31 12.01 -9.78 -4.25
CA MET A 31 10.92 -9.24 -3.46
C MET A 31 10.57 -10.26 -2.38
N PHE A 32 10.68 -9.87 -1.13
CA PHE A 32 10.32 -10.69 0.04
C PHE A 32 8.82 -10.99 0.06
N ARG A 33 8.00 -10.05 -0.44
CA ARG A 33 6.55 -10.11 -0.63
C ARG A 33 5.71 -9.95 0.64
N ASP A 34 6.16 -10.48 1.77
CA ASP A 34 5.48 -10.34 3.07
C ASP A 34 6.40 -9.61 4.08
N PHE A 35 7.09 -8.55 3.61
CA PHE A 35 8.01 -7.76 4.39
C PHE A 35 7.24 -6.82 5.32
N GLN A 36 6.96 -7.32 6.53
CA GLN A 36 6.14 -6.67 7.55
C GLN A 36 6.81 -6.83 8.91
N PRO A 37 6.55 -5.92 9.87
CA PRO A 37 7.18 -5.96 11.20
C PRO A 37 7.06 -7.30 11.92
N ARG A 38 5.94 -8.01 11.77
CA ARG A 38 5.74 -9.35 12.36
C ARG A 38 6.69 -10.43 11.83
N ASN A 39 7.35 -10.18 10.70
CA ASN A 39 8.31 -11.09 10.07
C ASN A 39 9.77 -10.64 10.29
N ILE A 40 9.97 -9.62 11.13
CA ILE A 40 11.27 -9.08 11.52
C ILE A 40 11.46 -9.34 13.01
N ILE A 41 12.50 -10.10 13.37
CA ILE A 41 12.84 -10.43 14.75
C ILE A 41 14.13 -9.70 15.10
N ILE A 42 14.16 -9.04 16.23
CA ILE A 42 15.37 -8.45 16.81
C ILE A 42 15.76 -9.28 18.03
N GLN A 43 16.93 -9.88 18.01
CA GLN A 43 17.47 -10.67 19.11
C GLN A 43 18.96 -10.34 19.30
N ASP A 44 19.34 -10.01 20.52
CA ASP A 44 20.72 -9.66 20.89
C ASP A 44 21.37 -8.56 20.02
N GLY A 45 20.54 -7.62 19.52
CA GLY A 45 20.97 -6.53 18.63
C GLY A 45 21.06 -6.91 17.14
N GLU A 46 20.83 -8.19 16.80
CA GLU A 46 20.83 -8.68 15.44
C GLU A 46 19.39 -8.74 14.87
N VAL A 47 19.27 -8.56 13.55
CA VAL A 47 17.99 -8.56 12.82
C VAL A 47 17.86 -9.86 12.02
N TYR A 48 16.76 -10.56 12.24
CA TYR A 48 16.42 -11.80 11.56
C TYR A 48 15.13 -11.66 10.77
N PHE A 49 15.07 -12.25 9.59
CA PHE A 49 13.90 -12.27 8.71
C PHE A 49 13.32 -13.67 8.62
N ILE A 50 12.02 -13.81 8.86
CA ILE A 50 11.30 -15.09 8.79
C ILE A 50 10.19 -15.02 7.73
N ASN A 51 9.68 -16.19 7.29
CA ASN A 51 8.58 -16.30 6.33
C ASN A 51 8.91 -15.80 4.90
N TYR A 52 10.17 -15.88 4.49
CA TYR A 52 10.65 -15.48 3.16
C TYR A 52 10.42 -16.52 2.04
N GLN A 53 9.83 -17.67 2.36
CA GLN A 53 9.58 -18.77 1.40
C GLN A 53 8.62 -18.38 0.25
N LYS A 54 7.92 -17.26 0.37
CA LYS A 54 7.07 -16.70 -0.69
C LYS A 54 7.79 -15.69 -1.56
N GLY A 55 9.09 -15.48 -1.31
CA GLY A 55 9.90 -14.55 -2.09
C GLY A 55 9.87 -14.87 -3.58
N CYS A 56 9.84 -13.85 -4.39
CA CYS A 56 9.81 -13.95 -5.84
C CYS A 56 10.51 -12.76 -6.49
N ARG A 57 10.51 -12.69 -7.81
CA ARG A 57 10.94 -11.48 -8.52
C ARG A 57 9.85 -10.42 -8.46
N GLY A 58 10.24 -9.18 -8.27
CA GLY A 58 9.33 -8.05 -8.20
C GLY A 58 10.06 -6.70 -8.10
N PRO A 59 9.31 -5.61 -7.95
CA PRO A 59 9.85 -4.28 -7.88
C PRO A 59 10.44 -3.99 -6.49
N LEU A 60 11.54 -3.22 -6.45
CA LEU A 60 12.19 -2.78 -5.20
C LEU A 60 11.23 -2.03 -4.26
N GLN A 61 10.29 -1.28 -4.82
CA GLN A 61 9.36 -0.44 -4.07
C GLN A 61 8.40 -1.25 -3.19
N TYR A 62 8.07 -2.49 -3.57
CA TYR A 62 6.98 -3.25 -2.96
C TYR A 62 7.23 -3.58 -1.48
N ASP A 63 8.43 -4.04 -1.14
CA ASP A 63 8.76 -4.42 0.23
C ASP A 63 8.89 -3.19 1.13
N VAL A 64 9.47 -2.10 0.64
CA VAL A 64 9.51 -0.81 1.35
C VAL A 64 8.09 -0.28 1.59
N ALA A 65 7.22 -0.33 0.58
CA ALA A 65 5.81 0.03 0.73
C ALA A 65 5.10 -0.85 1.75
N SER A 66 5.37 -2.17 1.75
CA SER A 66 4.76 -3.12 2.69
C SER A 66 5.15 -2.86 4.13
N LEU A 67 6.40 -2.43 4.37
CA LEU A 67 6.92 -2.13 5.70
C LEU A 67 6.40 -0.76 6.20
N LEU A 68 6.58 0.29 5.40
CA LEU A 68 6.28 1.66 5.82
C LEU A 68 4.77 1.96 5.89
N TYR A 69 3.96 1.27 5.07
CA TYR A 69 2.51 1.42 5.03
C TYR A 69 1.77 0.22 5.64
N ASP A 70 2.40 -0.47 6.61
CA ASP A 70 1.69 -1.46 7.40
C ASP A 70 0.68 -0.77 8.32
N ILE A 71 -0.61 -0.92 8.02
CA ILE A 71 -1.71 -0.27 8.74
C ILE A 71 -1.87 -0.77 10.19
N MET A 72 -1.24 -1.88 10.56
CA MET A 72 -1.26 -2.39 11.93
C MET A 72 -0.25 -1.65 12.82
N VAL A 73 0.80 -1.06 12.24
CA VAL A 73 1.87 -0.36 12.97
C VAL A 73 1.67 1.15 12.98
N GLN A 74 1.06 1.70 11.94
CA GLN A 74 0.71 3.13 11.80
C GLN A 74 1.92 4.06 12.04
N ILE A 75 2.99 3.87 11.28
CA ILE A 75 4.16 4.77 11.33
C ILE A 75 3.71 6.19 10.95
N PRO A 76 4.10 7.24 11.72
CA PRO A 76 3.81 8.63 11.37
C PRO A 76 4.35 9.01 9.98
N ASN A 77 3.63 9.88 9.25
CA ASN A 77 3.99 10.22 7.87
C ASN A 77 5.40 10.85 7.76
N GLU A 78 5.79 11.68 8.71
CA GLU A 78 7.14 12.25 8.76
C GLU A 78 8.21 11.16 8.84
N GLN A 79 8.02 10.16 9.69
CA GLN A 79 8.95 9.04 9.81
C GLN A 79 8.95 8.14 8.56
N LYS A 80 7.79 7.96 7.90
CA LYS A 80 7.75 7.25 6.61
C LYS A 80 8.61 7.93 5.56
N GLU A 81 8.53 9.27 5.46
CA GLU A 81 9.33 10.04 4.50
C GLU A 81 10.82 9.97 4.84
N GLU A 82 11.21 10.10 6.12
CA GLU A 82 12.61 9.98 6.56
C GLU A 82 13.19 8.60 6.22
N LEU A 83 12.45 7.53 6.54
CA LEU A 83 12.89 6.15 6.24
C LEU A 83 12.92 5.88 4.73
N LEU A 84 11.99 6.45 3.98
CA LEU A 84 12.00 6.37 2.52
C LEU A 84 13.23 7.05 1.92
N GLU A 85 13.56 8.27 2.37
CA GLU A 85 14.74 8.99 1.90
C GLU A 85 16.04 8.23 2.26
N TYR A 86 16.13 7.71 3.48
CA TYR A 86 17.23 6.86 3.89
C TYR A 86 17.39 5.63 2.97
N TYR A 87 16.28 4.94 2.67
CA TYR A 87 16.33 3.80 1.74
C TYR A 87 16.80 4.22 0.34
N ILE A 88 16.34 5.36 -0.15
CA ILE A 88 16.70 5.88 -1.49
C ILE A 88 18.17 6.27 -1.54
N GLU A 89 18.72 6.85 -0.46
CA GLU A 89 20.15 7.16 -0.34
C GLU A 89 20.97 5.87 -0.43
N GLU A 90 20.61 4.85 0.35
CA GLU A 90 21.27 3.54 0.30
C GLU A 90 21.14 2.89 -1.09
N LEU A 91 19.95 2.95 -1.70
CA LEU A 91 19.74 2.48 -3.08
C LEU A 91 20.69 3.15 -4.06
N GLY A 92 20.95 4.45 -3.88
CA GLY A 92 21.90 5.20 -4.69
C GLY A 92 23.33 4.66 -4.62
N HIS A 93 23.73 4.07 -3.52
CA HIS A 93 25.04 3.41 -3.37
C HIS A 93 25.11 2.06 -4.11
N TYR A 94 24.03 1.28 -4.10
CA TYR A 94 24.02 -0.09 -4.64
C TYR A 94 23.51 -0.17 -6.10
N ALA A 95 22.52 0.67 -6.46
CA ALA A 95 21.90 0.67 -7.77
C ALA A 95 21.47 2.08 -8.21
N PRO A 96 22.44 3.00 -8.48
CA PRO A 96 22.16 4.41 -8.77
C PRO A 96 21.23 4.65 -9.96
N GLY A 97 21.24 3.74 -10.94
CA GLY A 97 20.32 3.81 -12.09
C GLY A 97 18.86 3.59 -11.77
N GLU A 98 18.53 3.01 -10.61
CA GLU A 98 17.17 2.72 -10.20
C GLU A 98 16.49 3.87 -9.42
N VAL A 99 17.27 4.82 -8.88
CA VAL A 99 16.78 5.88 -7.97
C VAL A 99 15.62 6.69 -8.58
N THR A 100 15.75 7.13 -9.82
CA THR A 100 14.70 7.94 -10.48
C THR A 100 13.42 7.13 -10.67
N GLY A 101 13.52 5.92 -11.22
CA GLY A 101 12.39 5.03 -11.42
C GLY A 101 11.75 4.60 -10.10
N PHE A 102 12.57 4.42 -9.05
CA PHE A 102 12.08 4.11 -7.70
C PHE A 102 11.15 5.23 -7.19
N ARG A 103 11.61 6.48 -7.21
CA ARG A 103 10.82 7.64 -6.73
C ARG A 103 9.53 7.83 -7.49
N GLU A 104 9.58 7.73 -8.83
CA GLU A 104 8.43 7.94 -9.70
C GLU A 104 7.29 6.94 -9.43
N LEU A 105 7.64 5.68 -9.14
CA LEU A 105 6.69 4.57 -9.06
C LEU A 105 6.44 4.08 -7.62
N TYR A 106 7.07 4.68 -6.61
CA TYR A 106 6.90 4.27 -5.23
C TYR A 106 5.44 4.40 -4.74
N TYR A 107 4.84 5.59 -4.84
CA TYR A 107 3.49 5.80 -4.35
C TYR A 107 2.39 5.09 -5.15
N PRO A 108 2.47 4.94 -6.47
CA PRO A 108 1.61 4.00 -7.20
C PRO A 108 1.65 2.57 -6.65
N ILE A 109 2.83 2.07 -6.28
CA ILE A 109 2.98 0.74 -5.67
C ILE A 109 2.44 0.71 -4.23
N VAL A 110 2.65 1.79 -3.43
CA VAL A 110 2.00 1.95 -2.12
C VAL A 110 0.48 1.85 -2.25
N LEU A 111 -0.12 2.55 -3.22
CA LEU A 111 -1.56 2.49 -3.46
C LEU A 111 -2.03 1.06 -3.73
N VAL A 112 -1.37 0.33 -4.64
CA VAL A 112 -1.71 -1.07 -4.91
C VAL A 112 -1.58 -1.94 -3.66
N ARG A 113 -0.54 -1.73 -2.87
CA ARG A 113 -0.33 -2.49 -1.62
C ARG A 113 -1.43 -2.23 -0.61
N LEU A 114 -1.84 -0.97 -0.43
CA LEU A 114 -2.95 -0.60 0.43
C LEU A 114 -4.28 -1.19 -0.06
N LEU A 115 -4.56 -1.14 -1.36
CA LEU A 115 -5.76 -1.73 -1.95
C LEU A 115 -5.81 -3.26 -1.74
N GLN A 116 -4.69 -3.97 -1.89
CA GLN A 116 -4.59 -5.40 -1.58
C GLN A 116 -4.91 -5.69 -0.10
N MET A 117 -4.39 -4.86 0.80
CA MET A 117 -4.68 -4.98 2.23
C MET A 117 -6.17 -4.73 2.50
N MET A 118 -6.75 -3.66 1.93
CA MET A 118 -8.19 -3.37 2.05
C MET A 118 -9.06 -4.51 1.53
N GLY A 119 -8.71 -5.10 0.39
CA GLY A 119 -9.41 -6.27 -0.15
C GLY A 119 -9.39 -7.46 0.81
N THR A 120 -8.23 -7.73 1.42
CA THR A 120 -8.07 -8.82 2.40
C THR A 120 -8.88 -8.55 3.68
N LEU A 121 -8.82 -7.32 4.19
CA LEU A 121 -9.55 -6.91 5.40
C LEU A 121 -11.06 -6.90 5.15
N GLY A 122 -11.50 -6.40 4.01
CA GLY A 122 -12.90 -6.40 3.62
C GLY A 122 -13.47 -7.82 3.52
N LEU A 123 -12.74 -8.73 2.87
CA LEU A 123 -13.17 -10.11 2.72
C LEU A 123 -13.27 -10.84 4.08
N ARG A 124 -12.26 -10.69 4.94
CA ARG A 124 -12.21 -11.38 6.23
C ARG A 124 -13.04 -10.70 7.32
N GLY A 125 -13.00 -9.36 7.37
CA GLY A 125 -13.68 -8.59 8.41
C GLY A 125 -15.18 -8.49 8.19
N LEU A 126 -15.62 -8.28 6.93
CA LEU A 126 -17.03 -8.05 6.61
C LEU A 126 -17.78 -9.34 6.30
N HIS A 127 -17.16 -10.30 5.62
CA HIS A 127 -17.79 -11.58 5.29
C HIS A 127 -17.43 -12.71 6.27
N GLY A 128 -16.22 -12.66 6.85
CA GLY A 128 -15.74 -13.68 7.79
C GLY A 128 -16.17 -13.46 9.24
N LEU A 129 -16.88 -12.36 9.57
CA LEU A 129 -17.30 -11.98 10.94
C LEU A 129 -16.14 -11.91 11.96
N GLU A 130 -14.91 -11.78 11.50
CA GLU A 130 -13.74 -11.65 12.36
C GLU A 130 -13.48 -10.16 12.65
N HIS A 131 -14.07 -9.63 13.71
CA HIS A 131 -13.99 -8.20 14.11
C HIS A 131 -12.58 -7.62 14.16
N ARG A 132 -11.54 -8.43 14.43
CA ARG A 132 -10.15 -7.99 14.41
C ARG A 132 -9.67 -7.48 13.04
N PHE A 133 -10.33 -7.87 11.95
CA PHE A 133 -10.02 -7.42 10.61
C PHE A 133 -10.81 -6.19 10.17
N SER A 134 -11.85 -5.81 10.90
CA SER A 134 -12.62 -4.60 10.60
C SER A 134 -11.97 -3.33 11.16
N THR A 135 -11.30 -3.42 12.32
CA THR A 135 -10.64 -2.27 12.99
C THR A 135 -9.64 -1.54 12.11
N PRO A 136 -8.75 -2.19 11.31
CA PRO A 136 -7.77 -1.50 10.49
C PRO A 136 -8.33 -0.93 9.17
N ILE A 137 -9.62 -1.11 8.85
CA ILE A 137 -10.20 -0.61 7.59
C ILE A 137 -10.13 0.92 7.53
N ILE A 138 -10.55 1.61 8.59
CA ILE A 138 -10.55 3.08 8.62
C ILE A 138 -9.13 3.65 8.47
N PRO A 139 -8.13 3.23 9.27
CA PRO A 139 -6.74 3.66 9.05
C PRO A 139 -6.24 3.41 7.63
N GLY A 140 -6.55 2.25 7.04
CA GLY A 140 -6.15 1.95 5.67
C GLY A 140 -6.79 2.86 4.62
N LEU A 141 -8.08 3.17 4.76
CA LEU A 141 -8.76 4.15 3.89
C LEU A 141 -8.17 5.56 4.07
N GLN A 142 -7.82 5.96 5.30
CA GLN A 142 -7.17 7.24 5.58
C GLN A 142 -5.81 7.36 4.89
N GLU A 143 -4.99 6.30 4.89
CA GLU A 143 -3.72 6.28 4.18
C GLU A 143 -3.92 6.45 2.66
N ILE A 144 -4.90 5.76 2.06
CA ILE A 144 -5.21 5.92 0.64
C ILE A 144 -5.66 7.36 0.34
N LEU A 145 -6.55 7.92 1.14
CA LEU A 145 -7.02 9.30 0.99
C LEU A 145 -5.88 10.32 1.15
N TYR A 146 -4.94 10.04 2.05
CA TYR A 146 -3.74 10.86 2.20
C TYR A 146 -2.90 10.93 0.91
N LEU A 147 -2.72 9.79 0.21
CA LEU A 147 -2.00 9.77 -1.07
C LEU A 147 -2.68 10.65 -2.13
N PHE A 148 -4.01 10.56 -2.25
CA PHE A 148 -4.78 11.40 -3.18
C PHE A 148 -4.70 12.87 -2.81
N LYS A 149 -4.96 13.21 -1.55
CA LYS A 149 -5.02 14.60 -1.08
C LYS A 149 -3.70 15.35 -1.24
N ASN A 150 -2.58 14.65 -1.09
CA ASN A 150 -1.24 15.25 -1.15
C ASN A 150 -0.56 15.10 -2.52
N GLY A 151 -1.30 14.69 -3.56
CA GLY A 151 -0.77 14.56 -4.93
C GLY A 151 0.38 13.57 -5.07
N LYS A 152 0.53 12.63 -4.12
CA LYS A 152 1.63 11.66 -4.08
C LYS A 152 1.64 10.71 -5.29
N LEU A 153 0.49 10.49 -5.90
CA LEU A 153 0.33 9.54 -7.01
C LEU A 153 0.84 10.07 -8.34
N GLY A 154 0.94 11.41 -8.52
CA GLY A 154 1.39 12.04 -9.76
C GLY A 154 0.41 11.93 -10.94
N GLU A 155 -0.68 11.21 -10.78
CA GLU A 155 -1.80 11.09 -11.72
C GLU A 155 -3.12 10.98 -10.94
N ASP A 156 -4.23 11.35 -11.60
CA ASP A 156 -5.56 11.27 -11.04
C ASP A 156 -6.23 9.94 -11.38
N TYR A 157 -6.91 9.35 -10.39
CA TYR A 157 -7.75 8.16 -10.52
C TYR A 157 -9.14 8.50 -9.96
N PRO A 158 -9.98 9.24 -10.73
CA PRO A 158 -11.14 9.93 -10.18
C PRO A 158 -12.23 8.99 -9.67
N GLU A 159 -12.48 7.88 -10.37
CA GLU A 159 -13.49 6.92 -9.91
C GLU A 159 -12.99 6.13 -8.70
N LEU A 160 -11.72 5.70 -8.72
CA LEU A 160 -11.11 5.04 -7.57
C LEU A 160 -11.14 5.95 -6.34
N GLN A 161 -10.76 7.22 -6.49
CA GLN A 161 -10.83 8.20 -5.39
C GLN A 161 -12.26 8.39 -4.88
N ARG A 162 -13.24 8.47 -5.78
CA ARG A 162 -14.66 8.58 -5.42
C ARG A 162 -15.14 7.38 -4.61
N VAL A 163 -14.81 6.17 -5.06
CA VAL A 163 -15.17 4.92 -4.37
C VAL A 163 -14.53 4.83 -2.99
N ILE A 164 -13.27 5.21 -2.86
CA ILE A 164 -12.56 5.23 -1.56
C ILE A 164 -13.19 6.24 -0.60
N ASN A 165 -13.54 7.45 -1.08
CA ASN A 165 -14.26 8.44 -0.28
C ASN A 165 -15.61 7.89 0.22
N MET A 166 -16.41 7.30 -0.68
CA MET A 166 -17.69 6.70 -0.29
C MET A 166 -17.52 5.59 0.75
N ALA A 167 -16.53 4.71 0.56
CA ALA A 167 -16.22 3.66 1.52
C ALA A 167 -15.84 4.26 2.88
N PHE A 168 -14.99 5.29 2.90
CA PHE A 168 -14.58 5.95 4.14
C PHE A 168 -15.78 6.51 4.90
N TYR A 169 -16.64 7.29 4.25
CA TYR A 169 -17.84 7.86 4.90
C TYR A 169 -18.81 6.78 5.38
N THR A 170 -18.99 5.70 4.63
CA THR A 170 -19.86 4.59 5.02
C THR A 170 -19.38 3.90 6.31
N TYR A 171 -18.08 3.81 6.53
CA TYR A 171 -17.50 3.17 7.72
C TYR A 171 -17.22 4.14 8.86
N PHE A 172 -16.97 5.41 8.56
CA PHE A 172 -16.64 6.44 9.55
C PHE A 172 -17.89 7.07 10.17
N GLU A 173 -18.94 7.30 9.37
CA GLU A 173 -20.24 7.77 9.81
C GLU A 173 -21.23 6.61 9.71
N PRO A 174 -21.38 5.75 10.73
CA PRO A 174 -22.45 4.76 10.73
C PRO A 174 -23.78 5.50 10.62
N LEU A 175 -24.61 5.09 9.65
CA LEU A 175 -25.94 5.65 9.44
C LEU A 175 -26.69 5.75 10.78
N PRO A 176 -27.32 6.86 11.09
CA PRO A 176 -28.16 6.97 12.29
C PRO A 176 -29.24 5.88 12.19
N PHE A 177 -29.32 5.05 13.22
CA PHE A 177 -30.36 4.04 13.40
C PHE A 177 -31.74 4.70 13.52
#